data_05a978f0e0d00b56b1ceb13a5765650b
#
_entry.id   05a978f0e0d00b56b1ceb13a5765650b
#
_cell.length_a   1.000
_cell.length_b   1.000
_cell.length_c   1.000
_cell.angle_alpha   90.00
_cell.angle_beta   90.00
_cell.angle_gamma   90.00
#
_symmetry.space_group_name_H-M   'P 1'
#
loop_
_entity.id
_entity.type
_entity.pdbx_description
1 polymer ?
#
loop_
_entity_poly.entity_id
_entity_poly.type
_entity_poly.pdbx_seq_one_letter_code
_entity_poly.pdbx_strand_id
1 'polypeptide(L)'
;MKNLNTPSIILKSKCIGHPIDFKWNKKKAEQFLDCLESNEDLEIALSHINHKASVALTAALLEWVLCRFSGYSKATNDIQERIEALWCSTINLESTNPLEFDLDLNFPTSDHINGPIWVALMTARMIDVNYRKGTYFIQNELAGLVLLVRHITPKKKVFDKWFNKIVVELGHFYPCPYKYDENRDEEDFYDSSNEPAICREFFFDSEFEYTPEASKNAVNNFINNLDFNSNPFIHISEKAS
;
A
#
# COMPACT_ATOMS: atom_id res chain seq x y z
N MET A 1 10.49 -0.36 -18.93
CA MET A 1 9.36 -0.40 -17.98
C MET A 1 8.10 0.09 -18.67
N LYS A 2 7.03 -0.70 -18.70
CA LYS A 2 5.70 -0.16 -19.03
C LYS A 2 5.22 0.58 -17.79
N ASN A 3 5.17 1.92 -17.83
CA ASN A 3 4.64 2.72 -16.73
C ASN A 3 3.20 2.28 -16.43
N LEU A 4 2.89 2.09 -15.15
CA LEU A 4 1.52 1.93 -14.70
C LEU A 4 0.67 3.10 -15.23
N ASN A 5 -0.44 2.80 -15.89
CA ASN A 5 -1.37 3.84 -16.33
C ASN A 5 -1.87 4.61 -15.10
N THR A 6 -1.72 5.93 -15.11
CA THR A 6 -2.18 6.77 -14.00
C THR A 6 -3.69 6.68 -13.81
N PRO A 7 -4.17 6.30 -12.62
CA PRO A 7 -5.59 6.20 -12.35
C PRO A 7 -6.33 7.55 -12.49
N SER A 8 -7.52 7.52 -13.07
CA SER A 8 -8.33 8.73 -13.31
C SER A 8 -8.63 9.51 -12.03
N ILE A 9 -8.80 8.81 -10.90
CA ILE A 9 -9.05 9.44 -9.60
C ILE A 9 -7.83 10.23 -9.10
N ILE A 10 -6.62 9.72 -9.33
CA ILE A 10 -5.38 10.41 -8.97
C ILE A 10 -5.20 11.65 -9.86
N LEU A 11 -5.51 11.56 -11.16
CA LEU A 11 -5.52 12.73 -12.04
C LEU A 11 -6.50 13.82 -11.55
N LYS A 12 -7.72 13.42 -11.16
CA LYS A 12 -8.74 14.35 -10.61
C LYS A 12 -8.26 15.03 -9.32
N SER A 13 -7.39 14.41 -8.54
CA SER A 13 -6.82 14.96 -7.31
C SER A 13 -5.75 16.03 -7.55
N LYS A 14 -5.27 16.17 -8.80
CA LYS A 14 -4.17 17.04 -9.22
C LYS A 14 -2.82 16.71 -8.55
N CYS A 15 -2.57 15.46 -8.18
CA CYS A 15 -1.29 15.07 -7.57
C CYS A 15 -0.11 15.31 -8.50
N ILE A 16 -0.24 15.00 -9.81
CA ILE A 16 0.85 15.07 -10.77
C ILE A 16 1.16 16.53 -11.11
N GLY A 17 2.45 16.89 -11.00
CA GLY A 17 2.95 18.22 -11.38
C GLY A 17 2.47 19.36 -10.48
N HIS A 18 1.72 19.09 -9.42
CA HIS A 18 1.32 20.13 -8.47
C HIS A 18 2.53 20.57 -7.62
N PRO A 19 2.73 21.88 -7.40
CA PRO A 19 3.81 22.36 -6.52
C PRO A 19 3.81 21.68 -5.15
N ILE A 20 5.00 21.55 -4.55
CA ILE A 20 5.14 21.00 -3.19
C ILE A 20 4.82 22.13 -2.19
N ASP A 21 3.56 22.22 -1.81
CA ASP A 21 2.99 23.31 -1.00
C ASP A 21 2.51 22.88 0.39
N PHE A 22 2.63 21.58 0.72
CA PHE A 22 2.30 21.07 2.06
C PHE A 22 3.46 21.32 3.05
N LYS A 23 3.11 21.46 4.34
CA LYS A 23 4.11 21.60 5.41
C LYS A 23 4.72 20.25 5.77
N TRP A 24 6.04 20.20 5.86
CA TRP A 24 6.80 19.02 6.27
C TRP A 24 7.88 19.37 7.29
N ASN A 25 8.06 18.55 8.30
CA ASN A 25 9.12 18.63 9.30
C ASN A 25 9.20 17.31 10.08
N LYS A 26 10.19 17.18 10.99
CA LYS A 26 10.40 15.99 11.81
C LYS A 26 9.14 15.57 12.57
N LYS A 27 8.49 16.52 13.27
CA LYS A 27 7.26 16.24 14.04
C LYS A 27 6.15 15.68 13.14
N LYS A 28 6.06 16.15 11.89
CA LYS A 28 5.07 15.65 10.93
C LYS A 28 5.38 14.22 10.49
N ALA A 29 6.66 13.91 10.26
CA ALA A 29 7.09 12.55 9.94
C ALA A 29 6.78 11.58 11.09
N GLU A 30 7.10 11.96 12.32
CA GLU A 30 6.81 11.17 13.53
C GLU A 30 5.31 10.91 13.69
N GLN A 31 4.43 11.88 13.40
CA GLN A 31 2.98 11.69 13.44
C GLN A 31 2.43 10.63 12.46
N PHE A 32 3.14 10.38 11.36
CA PHE A 32 2.73 9.35 10.40
C PHE A 32 3.35 7.99 10.70
N LEU A 33 4.44 7.95 11.46
CA LEU A 33 5.08 6.70 11.89
C LEU A 33 4.47 6.15 13.18
N ASP A 34 3.93 7.04 14.02
CA ASP A 34 3.33 6.71 15.32
C ASP A 34 1.97 7.40 15.42
N CYS A 35 0.96 6.85 14.74
CA CYS A 35 -0.35 7.48 14.61
C CYS A 35 -1.46 6.81 15.42
N LEU A 36 -1.16 5.73 16.17
CA LEU A 36 -2.17 4.86 16.79
C LEU A 36 -3.12 5.57 17.76
N GLU A 37 -2.59 6.45 18.61
CA GLU A 37 -3.41 7.06 19.68
C GLU A 37 -4.39 8.14 19.20
N SER A 38 -4.38 8.53 17.94
CA SER A 38 -5.09 9.74 17.48
C SER A 38 -6.15 9.52 16.39
N ASN A 39 -6.39 8.27 15.95
CA ASN A 39 -7.24 7.99 14.78
C ASN A 39 -8.07 6.71 14.92
N GLU A 40 -8.73 6.54 16.07
CA GLU A 40 -9.53 5.36 16.42
C GLU A 40 -10.53 4.95 15.33
N ASP A 41 -11.27 5.90 14.74
CA ASP A 41 -12.21 5.61 13.65
C ASP A 41 -11.52 5.00 12.43
N LEU A 42 -10.30 5.47 12.09
CA LEU A 42 -9.52 4.94 10.98
C LEU A 42 -9.00 3.53 11.29
N GLU A 43 -8.51 3.31 12.50
CA GLU A 43 -8.03 2.01 12.96
C GLU A 43 -9.16 0.97 12.94
N ILE A 44 -10.34 1.33 13.47
CA ILE A 44 -11.53 0.49 13.43
C ILE A 44 -11.88 0.15 11.98
N ALA A 45 -11.91 1.14 11.08
CA ALA A 45 -12.24 0.90 9.68
C ALA A 45 -11.23 -0.05 9.00
N LEU A 46 -9.93 0.10 9.27
CA LEU A 46 -8.87 -0.75 8.72
C LEU A 46 -8.84 -2.13 9.38
N SER A 47 -9.26 -2.29 10.64
CA SER A 47 -9.33 -3.59 11.31
C SER A 47 -10.39 -4.53 10.73
N HIS A 48 -11.33 -4.02 9.95
CA HIS A 48 -12.35 -4.82 9.30
C HIS A 48 -11.92 -5.47 7.99
N ILE A 49 -10.72 -5.19 7.49
CA ILE A 49 -10.20 -5.76 6.23
C ILE A 49 -9.15 -6.85 6.50
N ASN A 50 -9.08 -7.84 5.63
CA ASN A 50 -8.13 -8.93 5.75
C ASN A 50 -6.68 -8.51 5.38
N HIS A 51 -5.72 -9.43 5.55
CA HIS A 51 -4.30 -9.14 5.33
C HIS A 51 -3.98 -8.79 3.87
N LYS A 52 -4.48 -9.58 2.91
CA LYS A 52 -4.25 -9.27 1.48
C LYS A 52 -4.87 -7.94 1.07
N ALA A 53 -6.03 -7.59 1.66
CA ALA A 53 -6.64 -6.28 1.44
C ALA A 53 -5.77 -5.13 1.99
N SER A 54 -5.15 -5.31 3.15
CA SER A 54 -4.23 -4.34 3.73
C SER A 54 -2.98 -4.14 2.86
N VAL A 55 -2.40 -5.24 2.34
CA VAL A 55 -1.26 -5.19 1.42
C VAL A 55 -1.65 -4.52 0.09
N ALA A 56 -2.80 -4.87 -0.49
CA ALA A 56 -3.30 -4.26 -1.72
C ALA A 56 -3.60 -2.77 -1.55
N LEU A 57 -4.19 -2.37 -0.41
CA LEU A 57 -4.41 -0.96 -0.09
C LEU A 57 -3.07 -0.21 0.07
N THR A 58 -2.04 -0.86 0.63
CA THR A 58 -0.68 -0.30 0.69
C THR A 58 -0.14 -0.02 -0.70
N ALA A 59 -0.26 -0.98 -1.63
CA ALA A 59 0.15 -0.79 -3.03
C ALA A 59 -0.60 0.38 -3.68
N ALA A 60 -1.93 0.44 -3.51
CA ALA A 60 -2.74 1.53 -4.04
C ALA A 60 -2.35 2.90 -3.45
N LEU A 61 -2.07 2.99 -2.15
CA LEU A 61 -1.60 4.23 -1.51
C LEU A 61 -0.20 4.64 -2.01
N LEU A 62 0.70 3.70 -2.24
CA LEU A 62 2.00 4.00 -2.86
C LEU A 62 1.86 4.53 -4.30
N GLU A 63 0.83 4.14 -5.06
CA GLU A 63 0.55 4.75 -6.37
C GLU A 63 0.19 6.24 -6.26
N TRP A 64 -0.51 6.66 -5.20
CA TRP A 64 -0.73 8.08 -4.92
C TRP A 64 0.58 8.80 -4.62
N VAL A 65 1.48 8.19 -3.83
CA VAL A 65 2.82 8.74 -3.52
C VAL A 65 3.66 8.85 -4.80
N LEU A 66 3.72 7.77 -5.60
CA LEU A 66 4.40 7.73 -6.90
C LEU A 66 3.95 8.89 -7.79
N CYS A 67 2.63 9.04 -7.98
CA CYS A 67 2.07 10.08 -8.82
C CYS A 67 2.33 11.49 -8.25
N ARG A 68 2.31 11.65 -6.92
CA ARG A 68 2.56 12.95 -6.26
C ARG A 68 3.98 13.45 -6.48
N PHE A 69 4.95 12.54 -6.46
CA PHE A 69 6.38 12.88 -6.59
C PHE A 69 6.96 12.59 -7.97
N SER A 70 6.16 12.17 -8.92
CA SER A 70 6.57 12.00 -10.32
C SER A 70 7.08 13.34 -10.87
N GLY A 71 8.32 13.31 -11.40
CA GLY A 71 9.03 14.49 -11.87
C GLY A 71 9.77 15.31 -10.80
N TYR A 72 9.59 14.98 -9.50
CA TYR A 72 10.29 15.64 -8.40
C TYR A 72 11.44 14.82 -7.82
N SER A 73 11.38 13.50 -7.91
CA SER A 73 12.40 12.60 -7.35
C SER A 73 12.70 11.42 -8.27
N LYS A 74 13.95 10.96 -8.26
CA LYS A 74 14.36 9.71 -8.90
C LYS A 74 13.93 8.46 -8.10
N ALA A 75 13.62 8.62 -6.82
CA ALA A 75 13.12 7.54 -5.96
C ALA A 75 11.74 6.99 -6.39
N THR A 76 11.10 7.60 -7.39
CA THR A 76 9.86 7.08 -7.96
C THR A 76 10.00 5.69 -8.58
N ASN A 77 11.19 5.32 -9.10
CA ASN A 77 11.43 3.94 -9.57
C ASN A 77 11.38 2.93 -8.43
N ASP A 78 12.01 3.26 -7.32
CA ASP A 78 12.04 2.43 -6.11
C ASP A 78 10.63 2.23 -5.51
N ILE A 79 9.79 3.28 -5.58
CA ILE A 79 8.38 3.18 -5.20
C ILE A 79 7.62 2.25 -6.16
N GLN A 80 7.84 2.37 -7.47
CA GLN A 80 7.16 1.55 -8.48
C GLN A 80 7.51 0.07 -8.32
N GLU A 81 8.77 -0.27 -8.11
CA GLU A 81 9.22 -1.65 -7.88
C GLU A 81 8.51 -2.30 -6.68
N ARG A 82 8.34 -1.55 -5.59
CA ARG A 82 7.60 -2.04 -4.41
C ARG A 82 6.09 -2.14 -4.64
N ILE A 83 5.48 -1.24 -5.40
CA ILE A 83 4.08 -1.36 -5.82
C ILE A 83 3.87 -2.67 -6.57
N GLU A 84 4.72 -2.96 -7.55
CA GLU A 84 4.66 -4.19 -8.35
C GLU A 84 4.80 -5.43 -7.47
N ALA A 85 5.76 -5.43 -6.54
CA ALA A 85 5.95 -6.54 -5.59
C ALA A 85 4.75 -6.73 -4.66
N LEU A 86 4.16 -5.65 -4.13
CA LEU A 86 2.97 -5.75 -3.29
C LEU A 86 1.76 -6.32 -4.04
N TRP A 87 1.53 -5.93 -5.30
CA TRP A 87 0.49 -6.56 -6.12
C TRP A 87 0.76 -8.05 -6.36
N CYS A 88 2.01 -8.44 -6.61
CA CYS A 88 2.39 -9.85 -6.75
C CYS A 88 2.15 -10.64 -5.45
N SER A 89 2.49 -10.08 -4.29
CA SER A 89 2.37 -10.75 -3.00
C SER A 89 0.92 -11.04 -2.59
N THR A 90 -0.06 -10.32 -3.15
CA THR A 90 -1.49 -10.63 -2.91
C THR A 90 -1.92 -11.97 -3.53
N ILE A 91 -1.22 -12.46 -4.55
CA ILE A 91 -1.45 -13.81 -5.10
C ILE A 91 -0.57 -14.83 -4.39
N ASN A 92 0.74 -14.60 -4.45
CA ASN A 92 1.73 -15.53 -3.92
C ASN A 92 2.90 -14.78 -3.29
N LEU A 93 2.96 -14.81 -1.97
CA LEU A 93 4.02 -14.19 -1.20
C LEU A 93 5.41 -14.77 -1.53
N GLU A 94 5.48 -16.07 -1.86
CA GLU A 94 6.73 -16.74 -2.23
C GLU A 94 7.32 -16.25 -3.57
N SER A 95 6.56 -15.51 -4.38
CA SER A 95 7.05 -14.90 -5.62
C SER A 95 7.68 -13.52 -5.42
N THR A 96 7.82 -13.09 -4.16
CA THR A 96 8.35 -11.76 -3.83
C THR A 96 9.42 -11.84 -2.75
N ASN A 97 10.45 -11.01 -2.89
CA ASN A 97 11.46 -10.79 -1.86
C ASN A 97 10.96 -9.77 -0.82
N PRO A 98 11.47 -9.81 0.43
CA PRO A 98 11.19 -8.77 1.41
C PRO A 98 11.48 -7.38 0.86
N LEU A 99 10.58 -6.42 1.13
CA LEU A 99 10.73 -5.03 0.71
C LEU A 99 11.79 -4.33 1.57
N GLU A 100 13.04 -4.74 1.40
CA GLU A 100 14.16 -4.15 2.13
C GLU A 100 14.26 -2.66 1.87
N PHE A 101 14.60 -1.92 2.92
CA PHE A 101 14.78 -0.48 2.89
C PHE A 101 15.96 -0.11 3.78
N ASP A 102 16.93 0.62 3.23
CA ASP A 102 18.13 1.01 3.96
C ASP A 102 17.77 2.02 5.06
N LEU A 103 17.88 1.58 6.32
CA LEU A 103 17.61 2.37 7.50
C LEU A 103 18.78 3.28 7.91
N ASP A 104 19.98 3.00 7.41
CA ASP A 104 21.20 3.77 7.73
C ASP A 104 21.28 5.07 6.94
N LEU A 105 20.45 5.22 5.90
CA LEU A 105 20.28 6.51 5.25
C LEU A 105 19.70 7.51 6.26
N ASN A 106 20.42 8.59 6.47
CA ASN A 106 19.98 9.70 7.32
C ASN A 106 18.53 10.06 7.00
N PHE A 107 17.66 9.94 7.98
CA PHE A 107 16.24 10.26 7.86
C PHE A 107 16.08 11.71 7.35
N PRO A 108 15.61 11.95 6.13
CA PRO A 108 15.52 13.28 5.54
C PRO A 108 14.32 14.05 6.13
N THR A 109 14.37 14.33 7.43
CA THR A 109 13.24 14.81 8.22
C THR A 109 12.69 16.16 7.77
N SER A 110 13.52 17.02 7.19
CA SER A 110 13.13 18.37 6.76
C SER A 110 12.89 18.51 5.26
N ASP A 111 13.27 17.52 4.46
CA ASP A 111 13.06 17.54 3.01
C ASP A 111 11.60 17.25 2.64
N HIS A 112 10.99 18.18 1.90
CA HIS A 112 9.56 18.10 1.51
C HIS A 112 9.25 17.09 0.41
N ILE A 113 10.24 16.51 -0.22
CA ILE A 113 10.12 15.48 -1.27
C ILE A 113 10.56 14.14 -0.70
N ASN A 114 11.83 14.05 -0.27
CA ASN A 114 12.40 12.77 0.18
C ASN A 114 11.88 12.35 1.56
N GLY A 115 11.51 13.28 2.44
CA GLY A 115 10.94 12.96 3.74
C GLY A 115 9.62 12.16 3.65
N PRO A 116 8.59 12.64 2.93
CA PRO A 116 7.37 11.88 2.71
C PRO A 116 7.59 10.55 1.98
N ILE A 117 8.49 10.51 0.99
CA ILE A 117 8.85 9.27 0.27
C ILE A 117 9.47 8.27 1.25
N TRP A 118 10.41 8.71 2.08
CA TRP A 118 11.04 7.87 3.08
C TRP A 118 10.01 7.25 4.05
N VAL A 119 9.09 8.08 4.59
CA VAL A 119 8.02 7.59 5.48
C VAL A 119 7.15 6.56 4.77
N ALA A 120 6.75 6.81 3.51
CA ALA A 120 5.94 5.87 2.74
C ALA A 120 6.64 4.52 2.52
N LEU A 121 7.92 4.54 2.15
CA LEU A 121 8.71 3.33 1.92
C LEU A 121 8.98 2.57 3.22
N MET A 122 9.26 3.27 4.32
CA MET A 122 9.44 2.67 5.63
C MET A 122 8.16 1.98 6.11
N THR A 123 7.02 2.66 5.96
CA THR A 123 5.71 2.09 6.33
C THR A 123 5.38 0.86 5.48
N ALA A 124 5.59 0.93 4.16
CA ALA A 124 5.37 -0.21 3.26
C ALA A 124 6.25 -1.41 3.62
N ARG A 125 7.52 -1.17 3.98
CA ARG A 125 8.42 -2.21 4.49
C ARG A 125 7.89 -2.84 5.79
N MET A 126 7.42 -2.04 6.74
CA MET A 126 6.87 -2.56 8.00
C MET A 126 5.63 -3.42 7.77
N ILE A 127 4.73 -2.99 6.88
CA ILE A 127 3.55 -3.77 6.48
C ILE A 127 3.98 -5.08 5.83
N ASP A 128 4.94 -5.09 4.91
CA ASP A 128 5.47 -6.31 4.28
C ASP A 128 6.09 -7.26 5.29
N VAL A 129 6.90 -6.75 6.23
CA VAL A 129 7.50 -7.56 7.30
C VAL A 129 6.44 -8.22 8.16
N ASN A 130 5.43 -7.47 8.59
CA ASN A 130 4.35 -7.96 9.43
C ASN A 130 3.46 -8.95 8.67
N TYR A 131 3.17 -8.69 7.40
CA TYR A 131 2.46 -9.61 6.52
C TYR A 131 3.17 -10.95 6.36
N ARG A 132 4.49 -10.93 6.08
CA ARG A 132 5.33 -12.15 5.95
C ARG A 132 5.43 -12.95 7.24
N LYS A 133 5.40 -12.26 8.38
CA LYS A 133 5.40 -12.91 9.71
C LYS A 133 4.01 -13.45 10.11
N GLY A 134 2.95 -13.06 9.41
CA GLY A 134 1.59 -13.38 9.81
C GLY A 134 1.15 -12.63 11.07
N THR A 135 1.67 -11.43 11.31
CA THR A 135 1.25 -10.59 12.46
C THR A 135 -0.21 -10.22 12.32
N TYR A 136 -1.01 -10.38 13.38
CA TYR A 136 -2.47 -10.19 13.31
C TYR A 136 -2.91 -8.75 13.00
N PHE A 137 -2.17 -7.74 13.40
CA PHE A 137 -2.61 -6.33 13.31
C PHE A 137 -1.71 -5.50 12.41
N ILE A 138 -1.66 -5.84 11.11
CA ILE A 138 -0.85 -5.11 10.13
C ILE A 138 -1.45 -3.74 9.73
N GLN A 139 -2.69 -3.46 10.13
CA GLN A 139 -3.38 -2.20 9.85
C GLN A 139 -2.83 -1.01 10.63
N ASN A 140 -2.07 -1.23 11.70
CA ASN A 140 -1.52 -0.17 12.51
C ASN A 140 -0.60 0.75 11.70
N GLU A 141 0.34 0.18 10.96
CA GLU A 141 1.22 0.94 10.07
C GLU A 141 0.45 1.55 8.90
N LEU A 142 -0.61 0.86 8.43
CA LEU A 142 -1.41 1.30 7.31
C LEU A 142 -2.13 2.63 7.58
N ALA A 143 -2.58 2.86 8.81
CA ALA A 143 -3.21 4.12 9.22
C ALA A 143 -2.26 5.32 8.97
N GLY A 144 -0.99 5.19 9.31
CA GLY A 144 0.03 6.21 9.06
C GLY A 144 0.20 6.53 7.58
N LEU A 145 0.21 5.50 6.72
CA LEU A 145 0.32 5.68 5.28
C LEU A 145 -0.93 6.39 4.69
N VAL A 146 -2.13 6.05 5.15
CA VAL A 146 -3.37 6.74 4.74
C VAL A 146 -3.30 8.23 5.07
N LEU A 147 -2.90 8.56 6.29
CA LEU A 147 -2.77 9.95 6.74
C LEU A 147 -1.68 10.72 5.97
N LEU A 148 -0.55 10.07 5.69
CA LEU A 148 0.52 10.63 4.87
C LEU A 148 0.00 10.97 3.47
N VAL A 149 -0.61 10.01 2.78
CA VAL A 149 -1.13 10.22 1.41
C VAL A 149 -2.17 11.33 1.38
N ARG A 150 -3.08 11.35 2.36
CA ARG A 150 -4.04 12.46 2.52
C ARG A 150 -3.33 13.81 2.71
N HIS A 151 -2.24 13.84 3.49
CA HIS A 151 -1.50 15.07 3.78
C HIS A 151 -0.85 15.67 2.53
N ILE A 152 -0.20 14.83 1.72
CA ILE A 152 0.52 15.26 0.51
C ILE A 152 -0.39 15.49 -0.70
N THR A 153 -1.64 15.04 -0.65
CA THR A 153 -2.60 15.17 -1.76
C THR A 153 -3.18 16.59 -1.82
N PRO A 154 -3.09 17.31 -2.98
CA PRO A 154 -3.60 18.67 -3.11
C PRO A 154 -5.10 18.79 -2.88
N LYS A 155 -5.89 17.93 -3.53
CA LYS A 155 -7.35 17.90 -3.37
C LYS A 155 -7.79 16.81 -2.39
N LYS A 156 -7.57 17.03 -1.10
CA LYS A 156 -7.87 16.07 -0.02
C LYS A 156 -9.27 15.47 -0.09
N LYS A 157 -10.30 16.26 -0.42
CA LYS A 157 -11.68 15.77 -0.57
C LYS A 157 -11.85 14.70 -1.65
N VAL A 158 -11.00 14.71 -2.70
CA VAL A 158 -11.03 13.68 -3.75
C VAL A 158 -10.45 12.38 -3.19
N PHE A 159 -9.34 12.47 -2.45
CA PHE A 159 -8.76 11.34 -1.75
C PHE A 159 -9.72 10.77 -0.70
N ASP A 160 -10.28 11.63 0.16
CA ASP A 160 -11.19 11.22 1.24
C ASP A 160 -12.41 10.45 0.67
N LYS A 161 -13.01 10.94 -0.44
CA LYS A 161 -14.13 10.26 -1.08
C LYS A 161 -13.73 8.90 -1.65
N TRP A 162 -12.56 8.80 -2.29
CA TRP A 162 -12.04 7.55 -2.83
C TRP A 162 -11.75 6.57 -1.69
N PHE A 163 -11.01 7.00 -0.68
CA PHE A 163 -10.59 6.16 0.44
C PHE A 163 -11.80 5.60 1.20
N ASN A 164 -12.77 6.46 1.57
CA ASN A 164 -13.96 6.03 2.31
C ASN A 164 -14.78 5.01 1.51
N LYS A 165 -14.91 5.18 0.18
CA LYS A 165 -15.55 4.19 -0.68
C LYS A 165 -14.80 2.87 -0.64
N ILE A 166 -13.48 2.90 -0.89
CA ILE A 166 -12.65 1.70 -0.97
C ILE A 166 -12.63 0.92 0.34
N VAL A 167 -12.46 1.59 1.48
CA VAL A 167 -12.41 0.90 2.78
C VAL A 167 -13.72 0.19 3.12
N VAL A 168 -14.85 0.77 2.77
CA VAL A 168 -16.18 0.13 2.94
C VAL A 168 -16.32 -1.09 2.03
N GLU A 169 -15.91 -0.98 0.77
CA GLU A 169 -15.95 -2.09 -0.19
C GLU A 169 -14.99 -3.22 0.20
N LEU A 170 -13.78 -2.87 0.69
CA LEU A 170 -12.82 -3.85 1.21
C LEU A 170 -13.41 -4.61 2.42
N GLY A 171 -14.01 -3.92 3.38
CA GLY A 171 -14.65 -4.57 4.53
C GLY A 171 -15.82 -5.49 4.14
N HIS A 172 -16.48 -5.19 3.01
CA HIS A 172 -17.57 -6.03 2.49
C HIS A 172 -17.06 -7.26 1.73
N PHE A 173 -16.11 -7.10 0.82
CA PHE A 173 -15.64 -8.17 -0.07
C PHE A 173 -14.45 -8.94 0.48
N TYR A 174 -13.67 -8.35 1.36
CA TYR A 174 -12.44 -8.88 1.95
C TYR A 174 -12.42 -8.69 3.47
N PRO A 175 -13.45 -9.20 4.17
CA PRO A 175 -13.57 -8.98 5.62
C PRO A 175 -12.44 -9.65 6.38
N CYS A 176 -12.04 -9.04 7.49
CA CYS A 176 -11.12 -9.65 8.44
C CYS A 176 -11.75 -10.91 9.06
N PRO A 177 -11.10 -12.09 8.97
CA PRO A 177 -11.70 -13.34 9.44
C PRO A 177 -11.54 -13.58 10.95
N TYR A 178 -10.80 -12.73 11.66
CA TYR A 178 -10.57 -12.84 13.10
C TYR A 178 -11.00 -11.57 13.83
N LYS A 179 -11.18 -11.71 15.16
CA LYS A 179 -11.48 -10.59 16.05
C LYS A 179 -10.25 -10.22 16.87
N TYR A 180 -10.23 -8.99 17.35
CA TYR A 180 -9.27 -8.57 18.35
C TYR A 180 -9.40 -9.45 19.60
N ASP A 181 -8.26 -9.94 20.08
CA ASP A 181 -8.14 -10.71 21.32
C ASP A 181 -6.88 -10.20 22.05
N GLU A 182 -7.10 -9.53 23.18
CA GLU A 182 -6.03 -9.00 24.02
C GLU A 182 -5.17 -10.08 24.71
N ASN A 183 -5.70 -11.31 24.79
CA ASN A 183 -4.99 -12.45 25.39
C ASN A 183 -4.25 -13.30 24.36
N ARG A 184 -4.22 -12.85 23.09
CA ARG A 184 -3.51 -13.57 22.03
C ARG A 184 -2.02 -13.57 22.30
N ASP A 185 -1.38 -14.75 22.16
CA ASP A 185 0.07 -14.86 22.27
C ASP A 185 0.75 -14.07 21.16
N GLU A 186 1.83 -13.36 21.49
CA GLU A 186 2.65 -12.62 20.50
C GLU A 186 3.34 -13.58 19.50
N GLU A 187 3.50 -14.85 19.86
CA GLU A 187 4.03 -15.90 18.98
C GLU A 187 2.98 -16.47 18.01
N ASP A 188 1.69 -16.19 18.22
CA ASP A 188 0.63 -16.61 17.32
C ASP A 188 0.78 -15.90 15.97
N PHE A 189 0.62 -16.65 14.89
CA PHE A 189 0.63 -16.11 13.54
C PHE A 189 -0.64 -16.45 12.77
N TYR A 190 -1.02 -15.56 11.88
CA TYR A 190 -2.15 -15.72 10.99
C TYR A 190 -1.68 -16.12 9.58
N ASP A 191 -2.24 -17.22 9.06
CA ASP A 191 -2.00 -17.67 7.69
C ASP A 191 -3.02 -17.05 6.72
N SER A 192 -2.57 -16.07 5.96
CA SER A 192 -3.36 -15.38 4.94
C SER A 192 -3.38 -16.08 3.56
N SER A 193 -2.77 -17.24 3.41
CA SER A 193 -2.63 -17.94 2.11
C SER A 193 -3.96 -18.19 1.42
N ASN A 194 -5.00 -18.52 2.20
CA ASN A 194 -6.35 -18.82 1.71
C ASN A 194 -7.21 -17.56 1.45
N GLU A 195 -6.73 -16.36 1.77
CA GLU A 195 -7.46 -15.14 1.45
C GLU A 195 -7.52 -14.93 -0.08
N PRO A 196 -8.62 -14.37 -0.62
CA PRO A 196 -8.74 -14.12 -2.05
C PRO A 196 -7.73 -13.05 -2.50
N ALA A 197 -7.21 -13.21 -3.72
CA ALA A 197 -6.36 -12.22 -4.36
C ALA A 197 -7.14 -10.93 -4.66
N ILE A 198 -6.46 -9.80 -4.59
CA ILE A 198 -7.04 -8.48 -4.85
C ILE A 198 -6.28 -7.81 -5.99
N CYS A 199 -7.01 -7.31 -6.98
CA CYS A 199 -6.43 -6.66 -8.14
C CYS A 199 -6.41 -5.14 -8.02
N ARG A 200 -5.55 -4.51 -8.81
CA ARG A 200 -5.42 -3.06 -8.91
C ARG A 200 -6.70 -2.39 -9.40
N GLU A 201 -7.42 -3.04 -10.31
CA GLU A 201 -8.67 -2.58 -10.91
C GLU A 201 -9.74 -2.33 -9.84
N PHE A 202 -9.79 -3.15 -8.79
CA PHE A 202 -10.70 -2.95 -7.66
C PHE A 202 -10.58 -1.54 -7.04
N PHE A 203 -9.39 -0.98 -7.00
CA PHE A 203 -9.11 0.34 -6.41
C PHE A 203 -9.33 1.50 -7.38
N PHE A 204 -9.11 1.29 -8.66
CA PHE A 204 -8.91 2.39 -9.61
C PHE A 204 -9.82 2.37 -10.83
N ASP A 205 -10.48 1.24 -11.12
CA ASP A 205 -11.43 1.13 -12.22
C ASP A 205 -12.87 1.17 -11.68
N SER A 206 -13.60 2.24 -12.01
CA SER A 206 -14.98 2.41 -11.56
C SER A 206 -15.98 1.45 -12.21
N GLU A 207 -15.58 0.82 -13.32
CA GLU A 207 -16.39 -0.15 -14.06
C GLU A 207 -16.06 -1.61 -13.70
N PHE A 208 -15.07 -1.82 -12.80
CA PHE A 208 -14.69 -3.15 -12.37
C PHE A 208 -15.76 -3.77 -11.47
N GLU A 209 -16.36 -4.86 -11.93
CA GLU A 209 -17.29 -5.67 -11.15
C GLU A 209 -16.53 -6.79 -10.44
N TYR A 210 -16.54 -6.73 -9.12
CA TYR A 210 -15.82 -7.70 -8.31
C TYR A 210 -16.45 -9.09 -8.37
N THR A 211 -15.64 -10.07 -8.74
CA THR A 211 -15.78 -11.48 -8.42
C THR A 211 -14.40 -12.05 -8.05
N PRO A 212 -14.30 -13.11 -7.21
CA PRO A 212 -13.01 -13.73 -6.90
C PRO A 212 -12.22 -14.13 -8.14
N GLU A 213 -12.90 -14.64 -9.17
CA GLU A 213 -12.27 -15.03 -10.43
C GLU A 213 -11.81 -13.82 -11.25
N ALA A 214 -12.64 -12.77 -11.35
CA ALA A 214 -12.26 -11.54 -12.07
C ALA A 214 -11.03 -10.91 -11.42
N SER A 215 -10.99 -10.82 -10.08
CA SER A 215 -9.86 -10.30 -9.34
C SER A 215 -8.60 -11.13 -9.59
N LYS A 216 -8.67 -12.46 -9.48
CA LYS A 216 -7.54 -13.36 -9.75
C LYS A 216 -7.03 -13.21 -11.18
N ASN A 217 -7.93 -13.17 -12.16
CA ASN A 217 -7.55 -13.02 -13.59
C ASN A 217 -6.88 -11.66 -13.83
N ALA A 218 -7.39 -10.58 -13.24
CA ALA A 218 -6.79 -9.24 -13.38
C ALA A 218 -5.39 -9.18 -12.77
N VAL A 219 -5.16 -9.76 -11.57
CA VAL A 219 -3.82 -9.84 -10.98
C VAL A 219 -2.88 -10.71 -11.83
N ASN A 220 -3.33 -11.86 -12.33
CA ASN A 220 -2.51 -12.69 -13.21
C ASN A 220 -2.12 -11.92 -14.48
N ASN A 221 -3.05 -11.19 -15.09
CA ASN A 221 -2.75 -10.35 -16.24
C ASN A 221 -1.75 -9.25 -15.91
N PHE A 222 -1.86 -8.63 -14.73
CA PHE A 222 -0.90 -7.66 -14.26
C PHE A 222 0.51 -8.27 -14.16
N ILE A 223 0.65 -9.42 -13.47
CA ILE A 223 1.92 -10.12 -13.26
C ILE A 223 2.55 -10.53 -14.61
N ASN A 224 1.77 -11.09 -15.54
CA ASN A 224 2.26 -11.51 -16.86
C ASN A 224 2.81 -10.34 -17.70
N ASN A 225 2.50 -9.10 -17.36
CA ASN A 225 3.01 -7.90 -18.03
C ASN A 225 4.21 -7.26 -17.32
N LEU A 226 4.65 -7.80 -16.17
CA LEU A 226 5.81 -7.31 -15.45
C LEU A 226 7.13 -7.75 -16.09
N ASP A 227 8.15 -6.94 -15.89
CA ASP A 227 9.52 -7.28 -16.22
C ASP A 227 10.26 -7.78 -14.96
N PHE A 228 10.23 -9.08 -14.76
CA PHE A 228 10.85 -9.75 -13.61
C PHE A 228 12.36 -9.51 -13.53
N ASN A 229 13.03 -9.22 -14.63
CA ASN A 229 14.49 -9.00 -14.63
C ASN A 229 14.88 -7.61 -14.13
N SER A 230 13.96 -6.66 -14.18
CA SER A 230 14.23 -5.27 -13.79
C SER A 230 13.81 -4.92 -12.36
N ASN A 231 13.02 -5.79 -11.69
CA ASN A 231 12.52 -5.55 -10.35
C ASN A 231 13.16 -6.49 -9.33
N PRO A 232 13.98 -6.00 -8.37
CA PRO A 232 14.69 -6.84 -7.41
C PRO A 232 13.78 -7.52 -6.38
N PHE A 233 12.53 -7.07 -6.24
CA PHE A 233 11.58 -7.58 -5.26
C PHE A 233 10.65 -8.66 -5.80
N ILE A 234 10.73 -9.02 -7.09
CA ILE A 234 9.89 -10.07 -7.68
C ILE A 234 10.76 -11.12 -8.36
N HIS A 235 10.33 -12.38 -8.31
CA HIS A 235 10.98 -13.48 -9.00
C HIS A 235 9.98 -14.51 -9.50
N ILE A 236 10.39 -15.28 -10.49
CA ILE A 236 9.56 -16.38 -11.00
C ILE A 236 9.68 -17.55 -10.00
N SER A 237 8.58 -17.88 -9.33
CA SER A 237 8.53 -19.07 -8.49
C SER A 237 8.58 -20.33 -9.37
N GLU A 238 9.57 -21.19 -9.18
CA GLU A 238 9.72 -22.47 -9.90
C GLU A 238 8.57 -23.48 -9.60
N LYS A 239 7.65 -23.16 -8.70
CA LYS A 239 6.57 -24.06 -8.26
C LYS A 239 5.24 -23.88 -9.03
N ALA A 240 5.21 -23.14 -10.13
CA ALA A 240 4.00 -22.94 -10.95
C ALA A 240 4.03 -23.81 -12.21
N SER A 241 4.40 -25.10 -12.08
CA SER A 241 4.31 -26.11 -13.16
C SER A 241 3.47 -27.31 -12.73
#